data_3c2c0fb75ff730d3c40b51cd7f3e3e02
#
_entry.id   3c2c0fb75ff730d3c40b51cd7f3e3e02
#
_cell.length_a   1.000
_cell.length_b   1.000
_cell.length_c   1.000
_cell.angle_alpha   90.00
_cell.angle_beta   90.00
_cell.angle_gamma   90.00
#
_symmetry.space_group_name_H-M   'P 1'
#
loop_
_entity.id
_entity.type
_entity.pdbx_description
1 polymer ?
#
loop_
_entity_poly.entity_id
_entity_poly.type
_entity_poly.pdbx_seq_one_letter_code
_entity_poly.pdbx_strand_id
1 'polypeptide(L)'
;EGDTIVVHKAGDVIPEVVGPVLAKRSEGAQEWDMPATCPACGSPVVHEEGEVAYRCVSIDCPAQTKERLAHWVSRGCMDIDGVGDELIDKLMEAGLVRDVADFYTLTADTVAALDTGRTYLKDDKRRGVRAGDSIPVGATIAAKVIDELNKSKQQPLSRVLFALGIRHVGKSVGEAIARRFLTLDALVVANEEDIAAIDGVGPK
;
A
#
# COMPACT_ATOMS: atom_id res chain seq x y z
N GLU A 1 -26.87 -5.16 -8.67
CA GLU A 1 -26.16 -5.50 -9.92
C GLU A 1 -27.15 -5.73 -11.07
N GLY A 2 -26.70 -5.48 -12.33
CA GLY A 2 -27.53 -5.72 -13.53
C GLY A 2 -28.42 -4.56 -13.96
N ASP A 3 -28.45 -3.44 -13.24
CA ASP A 3 -29.19 -2.25 -13.68
C ASP A 3 -28.58 -1.62 -14.94
N THR A 4 -29.45 -1.17 -15.85
CA THR A 4 -29.04 -0.24 -16.90
C THR A 4 -28.90 1.14 -16.29
N ILE A 5 -27.76 1.79 -16.46
CA ILE A 5 -27.49 3.13 -15.91
C ILE A 5 -27.38 4.18 -17.01
N VAL A 6 -27.71 5.43 -16.67
CA VAL A 6 -27.41 6.61 -17.47
C VAL A 6 -26.08 7.16 -17.00
N VAL A 7 -25.16 7.36 -17.95
CA VAL A 7 -23.84 7.92 -17.71
C VAL A 7 -23.69 9.18 -18.53
N HIS A 8 -23.18 10.24 -17.95
CA HIS A 8 -22.77 11.44 -18.69
C HIS A 8 -21.27 11.69 -18.51
N LYS A 9 -20.74 12.52 -19.37
CA LYS A 9 -19.34 12.95 -19.30
C LYS A 9 -19.24 14.16 -18.37
N ALA A 10 -18.61 13.96 -17.22
CA ALA A 10 -18.30 15.06 -16.30
C ALA A 10 -16.95 15.68 -16.69
N GLY A 11 -16.96 16.99 -16.93
CA GLY A 11 -15.78 17.67 -17.44
C GLY A 11 -15.31 17.11 -18.79
N ASP A 12 -14.00 17.01 -18.98
CA ASP A 12 -13.42 16.62 -20.27
C ASP A 12 -13.34 15.09 -20.50
N VAL A 13 -13.23 14.28 -19.46
CA VAL A 13 -12.89 12.86 -19.63
C VAL A 13 -13.66 11.90 -18.70
N ILE A 14 -14.09 12.31 -17.52
CA ILE A 14 -14.55 11.38 -16.47
C ILE A 14 -16.02 11.03 -16.66
N PRO A 15 -16.39 9.73 -16.81
CA PRO A 15 -17.78 9.31 -16.82
C PRO A 15 -18.39 9.40 -15.41
N GLU A 16 -19.55 9.98 -15.29
CA GLU A 16 -20.32 10.09 -14.06
C GLU A 16 -21.67 9.40 -14.21
N VAL A 17 -22.06 8.58 -13.22
CA VAL A 17 -23.33 7.90 -13.21
C VAL A 17 -24.43 8.84 -12.74
N VAL A 18 -25.41 9.10 -13.61
CA VAL A 18 -26.59 9.94 -13.30
C VAL A 18 -27.60 9.17 -12.46
N GLY A 19 -27.81 7.90 -12.79
CA GLY A 19 -28.76 7.05 -12.08
C GLY A 19 -29.20 5.82 -12.89
N PRO A 20 -30.02 4.94 -12.29
CA PRO A 20 -30.56 3.77 -12.98
C PRO A 20 -31.76 4.11 -13.89
N VAL A 21 -31.91 3.36 -14.96
CA VAL A 21 -33.13 3.39 -15.81
C VAL A 21 -34.13 2.40 -15.24
N LEU A 22 -34.98 2.86 -14.34
CA LEU A 22 -35.91 2.00 -13.60
C LEU A 22 -36.82 1.14 -14.52
N ALA A 23 -37.21 1.67 -15.66
CA ALA A 23 -38.03 0.95 -16.65
C ALA A 23 -37.32 -0.27 -17.28
N LYS A 24 -35.98 -0.37 -17.12
CA LYS A 24 -35.16 -1.49 -17.63
C LYS A 24 -34.64 -2.39 -16.52
N ARG A 25 -35.02 -2.13 -15.27
CA ARG A 25 -34.61 -2.95 -14.13
C ARG A 25 -35.27 -4.32 -14.23
N SER A 26 -34.46 -5.37 -14.04
CA SER A 26 -34.96 -6.74 -14.03
C SER A 26 -35.87 -7.01 -12.83
N GLU A 27 -36.88 -7.87 -13.02
CA GLU A 27 -37.69 -8.38 -11.91
C GLU A 27 -36.80 -9.16 -10.94
N GLY A 28 -36.88 -8.85 -9.62
CA GLY A 28 -36.06 -9.49 -8.60
C GLY A 28 -34.70 -8.84 -8.37
N ALA A 29 -34.40 -7.70 -9.01
CA ALA A 29 -33.21 -6.92 -8.68
C ALA A 29 -33.21 -6.52 -7.19
N GLN A 30 -32.13 -6.86 -6.49
CA GLN A 30 -31.96 -6.52 -5.07
C GLN A 30 -31.15 -5.24 -4.92
N GLU A 31 -31.50 -4.46 -3.91
CA GLU A 31 -30.68 -3.32 -3.50
C GLU A 31 -29.36 -3.84 -2.94
N TRP A 32 -28.28 -3.17 -3.30
CA TRP A 32 -26.96 -3.52 -2.81
C TRP A 32 -26.65 -2.70 -1.55
N ASP A 33 -26.28 -3.40 -0.50
CA ASP A 33 -25.83 -2.81 0.74
C ASP A 33 -24.32 -3.00 0.92
N MET A 34 -23.66 -2.00 1.52
CA MET A 34 -22.25 -2.12 1.87
C MET A 34 -22.07 -3.22 2.91
N PRO A 35 -21.15 -4.16 2.71
CA PRO A 35 -20.86 -5.19 3.70
C PRO A 35 -20.46 -4.59 5.05
N ALA A 36 -21.05 -5.09 6.13
CA ALA A 36 -20.72 -4.67 7.49
C ALA A 36 -19.34 -5.15 7.95
N THR A 37 -18.76 -6.13 7.23
CA THR A 37 -17.47 -6.72 7.54
C THR A 37 -16.53 -6.63 6.35
N CYS A 38 -15.25 -6.46 6.64
CA CYS A 38 -14.19 -6.41 5.63
C CYS A 38 -14.05 -7.77 4.93
N PRO A 39 -14.10 -7.84 3.59
CA PRO A 39 -13.99 -9.09 2.86
C PRO A 39 -12.60 -9.75 2.96
N ALA A 40 -11.56 -8.98 3.33
CA ALA A 40 -10.19 -9.48 3.43
C ALA A 40 -9.85 -10.06 4.81
N CYS A 41 -10.42 -9.51 5.90
CA CYS A 41 -10.05 -9.92 7.26
C CYS A 41 -11.24 -10.21 8.18
N GLY A 42 -12.50 -10.01 7.74
CA GLY A 42 -13.69 -10.23 8.54
C GLY A 42 -13.96 -9.19 9.64
N SER A 43 -13.05 -8.23 9.85
CA SER A 43 -13.23 -7.19 10.87
C SER A 43 -14.36 -6.23 10.51
N PRO A 44 -14.99 -5.56 11.49
CA PRO A 44 -16.02 -4.56 11.23
C PRO A 44 -15.55 -3.45 10.27
N VAL A 45 -16.46 -3.02 9.42
CA VAL A 45 -16.28 -1.83 8.57
C VAL A 45 -16.97 -0.65 9.26
N VAL A 46 -16.26 0.47 9.36
CA VAL A 46 -16.74 1.69 10.00
C VAL A 46 -17.06 2.73 8.93
N HIS A 47 -18.18 3.41 9.12
CA HIS A 47 -18.60 4.58 8.36
C HIS A 47 -18.70 5.75 9.33
N GLU A 48 -17.80 6.73 9.20
CA GLU A 48 -17.81 7.91 10.06
C GLU A 48 -18.88 8.91 9.61
N GLU A 49 -19.52 9.58 10.55
CA GLU A 49 -20.53 10.58 10.26
C GLU A 49 -19.93 11.73 9.42
N GLY A 50 -20.57 12.03 8.29
CA GLY A 50 -20.10 13.07 7.35
C GLY A 50 -19.06 12.59 6.35
N GLU A 51 -18.60 11.34 6.41
CA GLU A 51 -17.74 10.75 5.38
C GLU A 51 -18.54 9.83 4.44
N VAL A 52 -18.14 9.76 3.18
CA VAL A 52 -18.71 8.83 2.20
C VAL A 52 -18.04 7.45 2.27
N ALA A 53 -16.83 7.39 2.80
CA ALA A 53 -15.98 6.21 2.75
C ALA A 53 -16.28 5.23 3.88
N TYR A 54 -16.41 3.96 3.52
CA TYR A 54 -16.44 2.82 4.45
C TYR A 54 -15.03 2.27 4.62
N ARG A 55 -14.60 2.03 5.86
CA ARG A 55 -13.20 1.66 6.16
C ARG A 55 -13.12 0.45 7.09
N CYS A 56 -12.25 -0.47 6.77
CA CYS A 56 -11.78 -1.47 7.71
C CYS A 56 -10.82 -0.81 8.70
N VAL A 57 -11.05 -1.00 10.00
CA VAL A 57 -10.22 -0.39 11.06
C VAL A 57 -9.16 -1.36 11.62
N SER A 58 -9.11 -2.59 11.11
CA SER A 58 -8.13 -3.57 11.57
C SER A 58 -6.73 -3.23 11.09
N ILE A 59 -5.81 -3.05 12.03
CA ILE A 59 -4.39 -2.82 11.75
C ILE A 59 -3.73 -4.06 11.10
N ASP A 60 -4.26 -5.25 11.38
CA ASP A 60 -3.76 -6.53 10.86
C ASP A 60 -4.46 -6.97 9.58
N CYS A 61 -5.23 -6.09 8.95
CA CYS A 61 -5.90 -6.41 7.70
C CYS A 61 -4.87 -6.65 6.57
N PRO A 62 -4.80 -7.85 5.97
CA PRO A 62 -3.78 -8.16 4.97
C PRO A 62 -3.86 -7.26 3.74
N ALA A 63 -5.08 -6.87 3.32
CA ALA A 63 -5.25 -5.94 2.20
C ALA A 63 -4.67 -4.56 2.52
N GLN A 64 -4.89 -4.04 3.73
CA GLN A 64 -4.31 -2.75 4.14
C GLN A 64 -2.80 -2.84 4.36
N THR A 65 -2.31 -3.97 4.86
CA THR A 65 -0.87 -4.19 5.03
C THR A 65 -0.17 -4.12 3.69
N LYS A 66 -0.68 -4.82 2.67
CA LYS A 66 -0.12 -4.74 1.31
C LYS A 66 -0.09 -3.31 0.78
N GLU A 67 -1.18 -2.57 0.89
CA GLU A 67 -1.26 -1.18 0.43
C GLU A 67 -0.28 -0.26 1.19
N ARG A 68 -0.12 -0.45 2.51
CA ARG A 68 0.89 0.29 3.29
C ARG A 68 2.31 -0.02 2.86
N LEU A 69 2.62 -1.29 2.60
CA LEU A 69 3.93 -1.71 2.09
C LEU A 69 4.20 -1.11 0.69
N ALA A 70 3.23 -1.17 -0.22
CA ALA A 70 3.32 -0.58 -1.55
C ALA A 70 3.48 0.95 -1.50
N HIS A 71 2.73 1.62 -0.61
CA HIS A 71 2.86 3.05 -0.38
C HIS A 71 4.27 3.40 0.13
N TRP A 72 4.77 2.66 1.14
CA TRP A 72 6.09 2.88 1.71
C TRP A 72 7.21 2.87 0.67
N VAL A 73 7.23 1.87 -0.21
CA VAL A 73 8.28 1.72 -1.23
C VAL A 73 8.13 2.68 -2.40
N SER A 74 6.98 3.33 -2.54
CA SER A 74 6.66 4.18 -3.68
C SER A 74 7.63 5.35 -3.85
N ARG A 75 7.73 5.86 -5.11
CA ARG A 75 8.60 6.98 -5.50
C ARG A 75 8.34 8.25 -4.68
N GLY A 76 7.10 8.48 -4.26
CA GLY A 76 6.72 9.64 -3.42
C GLY A 76 7.18 9.51 -1.97
N CYS A 77 7.42 8.28 -1.50
CA CYS A 77 7.78 7.90 -0.14
C CYS A 77 9.26 7.55 -0.01
N MET A 78 9.59 6.31 0.29
CA MET A 78 10.98 5.90 0.51
C MET A 78 11.75 5.64 -0.79
N ASP A 79 11.07 5.58 -1.95
CA ASP A 79 11.65 5.47 -3.29
C ASP A 79 12.55 4.23 -3.45
N ILE A 80 12.00 3.07 -3.17
CA ILE A 80 12.74 1.80 -3.20
C ILE A 80 12.46 1.12 -4.54
N ASP A 81 13.33 1.35 -5.52
CA ASP A 81 13.17 0.77 -6.86
C ASP A 81 13.37 -0.76 -6.85
N GLY A 82 12.58 -1.46 -7.65
CA GLY A 82 12.62 -2.91 -7.76
C GLY A 82 11.77 -3.67 -6.75
N VAL A 83 11.12 -2.98 -5.80
CA VAL A 83 10.13 -3.57 -4.90
C VAL A 83 8.73 -3.18 -5.36
N GLY A 84 8.19 -3.91 -6.32
CA GLY A 84 6.80 -3.75 -6.80
C GLY A 84 5.85 -4.76 -6.18
N ASP A 85 4.57 -4.68 -6.58
CA ASP A 85 3.48 -5.49 -6.02
C ASP A 85 3.76 -7.00 -6.02
N GLU A 86 4.34 -7.54 -7.13
CA GLU A 86 4.69 -8.96 -7.22
C GLU A 86 5.71 -9.38 -6.15
N LEU A 87 6.73 -8.55 -5.90
CA LEU A 87 7.73 -8.86 -4.89
C LEU A 87 7.19 -8.69 -3.48
N ILE A 88 6.35 -7.68 -3.24
CA ILE A 88 5.66 -7.48 -1.96
C ILE A 88 4.81 -8.70 -1.64
N ASP A 89 4.01 -9.20 -2.59
CA ASP A 89 3.20 -10.40 -2.40
C ASP A 89 4.08 -11.60 -2.01
N LYS A 90 5.20 -11.82 -2.70
CA LYS A 90 6.12 -12.93 -2.40
C LYS A 90 6.79 -12.79 -1.03
N LEU A 91 7.16 -11.59 -0.63
CA LEU A 91 7.73 -11.32 0.69
C LEU A 91 6.70 -11.57 1.81
N MET A 92 5.45 -11.17 1.59
CA MET A 92 4.35 -11.42 2.52
C MET A 92 3.99 -12.91 2.59
N GLU A 93 3.86 -13.60 1.45
CA GLU A 93 3.60 -15.05 1.38
C GLU A 93 4.67 -15.86 2.10
N ALA A 94 5.94 -15.47 1.96
CA ALA A 94 7.07 -16.09 2.64
C ALA A 94 7.18 -15.70 4.13
N GLY A 95 6.32 -14.79 4.62
CA GLY A 95 6.35 -14.30 6.00
C GLY A 95 7.57 -13.45 6.34
N LEU A 96 8.30 -12.97 5.34
CA LEU A 96 9.52 -12.16 5.50
C LEU A 96 9.20 -10.68 5.78
N VAL A 97 8.04 -10.19 5.33
CA VAL A 97 7.61 -8.81 5.53
C VAL A 97 6.14 -8.80 5.95
N ARG A 98 5.86 -8.22 7.12
CA ARG A 98 4.52 -7.97 7.69
C ARG A 98 4.30 -6.50 8.00
N ASP A 99 5.40 -5.75 8.12
CA ASP A 99 5.46 -4.35 8.46
C ASP A 99 6.55 -3.65 7.62
N VAL A 100 6.48 -2.34 7.51
CA VAL A 100 7.45 -1.55 6.74
C VAL A 100 8.87 -1.65 7.30
N ALA A 101 9.02 -1.89 8.61
CA ALA A 101 10.33 -2.06 9.24
C ALA A 101 11.01 -3.38 8.81
N ASP A 102 10.23 -4.42 8.50
CA ASP A 102 10.74 -5.72 8.09
C ASP A 102 11.54 -5.65 6.79
N PHE A 103 11.26 -4.68 5.91
CA PHE A 103 12.08 -4.46 4.72
C PHE A 103 13.56 -4.27 5.04
N TYR A 104 13.86 -3.64 6.17
CA TYR A 104 15.23 -3.31 6.59
C TYR A 104 15.93 -4.47 7.32
N THR A 105 15.24 -5.58 7.55
CA THR A 105 15.80 -6.84 8.06
C THR A 105 16.13 -7.84 6.95
N LEU A 106 15.69 -7.57 5.71
CA LEU A 106 15.94 -8.44 4.57
C LEU A 106 17.43 -8.55 4.25
N THR A 107 17.83 -9.75 3.86
CA THR A 107 19.18 -10.02 3.34
C THR A 107 19.13 -10.37 1.85
N ALA A 108 20.26 -10.19 1.16
CA ALA A 108 20.33 -10.56 -0.26
C ALA A 108 20.02 -12.04 -0.47
N ASP A 109 20.44 -12.91 0.43
CA ASP A 109 20.21 -14.36 0.33
C ASP A 109 18.73 -14.72 0.47
N THR A 110 18.02 -14.11 1.43
CA THR A 110 16.59 -14.35 1.64
C THR A 110 15.77 -13.87 0.45
N VAL A 111 16.09 -12.70 -0.10
CA VAL A 111 15.40 -12.16 -1.27
C VAL A 111 15.73 -12.98 -2.54
N ALA A 112 17.00 -13.38 -2.72
CA ALA A 112 17.43 -14.15 -3.88
C ALA A 112 16.76 -15.53 -3.97
N ALA A 113 16.47 -16.14 -2.82
CA ALA A 113 15.85 -17.47 -2.72
C ALA A 113 14.33 -17.47 -2.92
N LEU A 114 13.67 -16.30 -2.91
CA LEU A 114 12.21 -16.19 -3.09
C LEU A 114 11.79 -16.79 -4.44
N ASP A 115 10.74 -17.60 -4.38
CA ASP A 115 10.09 -18.15 -5.57
C ASP A 115 9.28 -17.07 -6.29
N THR A 116 9.59 -16.82 -7.57
CA THR A 116 8.81 -15.88 -8.38
C THR A 116 7.42 -16.41 -8.75
N GLY A 117 7.12 -17.69 -8.49
CA GLY A 117 5.93 -18.37 -8.98
C GLY A 117 5.99 -18.73 -10.47
N ARG A 118 7.14 -18.48 -11.13
CA ARG A 118 7.42 -18.84 -12.52
C ARG A 118 8.26 -20.10 -12.57
N THR A 119 8.14 -20.86 -13.65
CA THR A 119 8.93 -22.09 -13.84
C THR A 119 9.73 -22.05 -15.14
N TYR A 120 10.83 -22.79 -15.16
CA TYR A 120 11.60 -22.97 -16.38
C TYR A 120 10.78 -23.77 -17.39
N LEU A 121 10.70 -23.26 -18.62
CA LEU A 121 9.96 -23.92 -19.71
C LEU A 121 10.74 -25.05 -20.37
N LYS A 122 12.07 -25.08 -20.22
CA LYS A 122 12.99 -26.05 -20.80
C LYS A 122 14.14 -26.37 -19.85
N ASP A 123 14.70 -27.58 -20.02
CA ASP A 123 15.94 -27.94 -19.33
C ASP A 123 17.10 -27.02 -19.77
N ASP A 124 17.86 -26.53 -18.81
CA ASP A 124 19.12 -25.84 -19.06
C ASP A 124 20.25 -26.52 -18.27
N LYS A 125 21.00 -27.36 -18.97
CA LYS A 125 22.12 -28.11 -18.37
C LYS A 125 23.24 -27.21 -17.83
N ARG A 126 23.42 -25.99 -18.41
CA ARG A 126 24.46 -25.07 -17.96
C ARG A 126 24.11 -24.47 -16.60
N ARG A 127 22.82 -24.26 -16.35
CA ARG A 127 22.27 -23.76 -15.08
C ARG A 127 21.91 -24.88 -14.10
N GLY A 128 21.91 -26.12 -14.55
CA GLY A 128 21.51 -27.29 -13.76
C GLY A 128 20.03 -27.33 -13.42
N VAL A 129 19.17 -26.68 -14.24
CA VAL A 129 17.70 -26.59 -14.00
C VAL A 129 16.94 -27.43 -15.02
N ARG A 130 15.76 -27.89 -14.64
CA ARG A 130 14.83 -28.66 -15.47
C ARG A 130 13.58 -27.87 -15.78
N ALA A 131 12.90 -28.27 -16.84
CA ALA A 131 11.55 -27.78 -17.12
C ALA A 131 10.64 -28.09 -15.92
N GLY A 132 9.91 -27.07 -15.46
CA GLY A 132 9.06 -27.16 -14.26
C GLY A 132 9.74 -26.76 -12.97
N ASP A 133 11.07 -26.63 -12.91
CA ASP A 133 11.74 -26.09 -11.74
C ASP A 133 11.33 -24.62 -11.51
N SER A 134 11.19 -24.21 -10.26
CA SER A 134 10.88 -22.83 -9.89
C SER A 134 12.01 -21.87 -10.26
N ILE A 135 11.65 -20.67 -10.68
CA ILE A 135 12.60 -19.59 -10.97
C ILE A 135 12.67 -18.67 -9.73
N PRO A 136 13.80 -18.63 -9.02
CA PRO A 136 13.99 -17.71 -7.92
C PRO A 136 14.17 -16.27 -8.41
N VAL A 137 13.99 -15.29 -7.52
CA VAL A 137 14.26 -13.87 -7.78
C VAL A 137 15.71 -13.68 -8.24
N GLY A 138 16.64 -14.37 -7.62
CA GLY A 138 18.05 -14.41 -8.02
C GLY A 138 18.90 -13.27 -7.43
N ALA A 139 20.21 -13.53 -7.38
CA ALA A 139 21.16 -12.67 -6.68
C ALA A 139 21.26 -11.24 -7.23
N THR A 140 21.12 -11.06 -8.54
CA THR A 140 21.24 -9.72 -9.17
C THR A 140 20.11 -8.79 -8.74
N ILE A 141 18.85 -9.30 -8.75
CA ILE A 141 17.68 -8.52 -8.32
C ILE A 141 17.76 -8.29 -6.81
N ALA A 142 18.08 -9.31 -6.05
CA ALA A 142 18.23 -9.23 -4.61
C ALA A 142 19.25 -8.16 -4.18
N ALA A 143 20.44 -8.17 -4.80
CA ALA A 143 21.47 -7.17 -4.53
C ALA A 143 20.98 -5.74 -4.81
N LYS A 144 20.26 -5.53 -5.93
CA LYS A 144 19.67 -4.23 -6.27
C LYS A 144 18.66 -3.80 -5.20
N VAL A 145 17.75 -4.69 -4.79
CA VAL A 145 16.75 -4.40 -3.74
C VAL A 145 17.43 -3.98 -2.43
N ILE A 146 18.44 -4.71 -1.99
CA ILE A 146 19.16 -4.37 -0.74
C ILE A 146 19.89 -3.02 -0.86
N ASP A 147 20.47 -2.72 -2.02
CA ASP A 147 21.10 -1.42 -2.27
C ASP A 147 20.07 -0.27 -2.18
N GLU A 148 18.91 -0.42 -2.83
CA GLU A 148 17.83 0.57 -2.76
C GLU A 148 17.27 0.73 -1.33
N LEU A 149 17.10 -0.36 -0.58
CA LEU A 149 16.73 -0.30 0.83
C LEU A 149 17.77 0.48 1.67
N ASN A 150 19.06 0.29 1.41
CA ASN A 150 20.10 1.05 2.10
C ASN A 150 20.11 2.53 1.70
N LYS A 151 19.88 2.87 0.43
CA LYS A 151 19.72 4.26 -0.02
C LYS A 151 18.51 4.93 0.63
N SER A 152 17.40 4.21 0.76
CA SER A 152 16.17 4.74 1.35
C SER A 152 16.35 5.20 2.81
N LYS A 153 17.31 4.63 3.56
CA LYS A 153 17.65 5.06 4.92
C LYS A 153 18.15 6.51 5.01
N GLN A 154 18.51 7.12 3.88
CA GLN A 154 18.95 8.52 3.81
C GLN A 154 17.79 9.47 3.46
N GLN A 155 16.57 8.96 3.32
CA GLN A 155 15.41 9.81 3.04
C GLN A 155 15.11 10.74 4.23
N PRO A 156 14.69 11.98 3.97
CA PRO A 156 14.41 12.96 5.03
C PRO A 156 13.17 12.55 5.85
N LEU A 157 13.11 13.01 7.09
CA LEU A 157 11.99 12.74 8.02
C LEU A 157 10.61 13.05 7.40
N SER A 158 10.50 14.10 6.59
CA SER A 158 9.23 14.44 5.90
C SER A 158 8.71 13.32 5.02
N ARG A 159 9.59 12.59 4.34
CA ARG A 159 9.21 11.44 3.52
C ARG A 159 8.83 10.24 4.36
N VAL A 160 9.53 10.00 5.46
CA VAL A 160 9.18 8.95 6.43
C VAL A 160 7.77 9.18 6.97
N LEU A 161 7.46 10.41 7.42
CA LEU A 161 6.15 10.76 7.96
C LEU A 161 5.03 10.56 6.92
N PHE A 162 5.25 10.97 5.68
CA PHE A 162 4.30 10.72 4.61
C PHE A 162 4.18 9.22 4.29
N ALA A 163 5.29 8.50 4.25
CA ALA A 163 5.34 7.07 3.93
C ALA A 163 4.67 6.18 4.98
N LEU A 164 4.60 6.61 6.24
CA LEU A 164 3.86 5.91 7.29
C LEU A 164 2.34 5.86 7.02
N GLY A 165 1.84 6.71 6.11
CA GLY A 165 0.43 6.72 5.73
C GLY A 165 -0.51 7.13 6.87
N ILE A 166 -0.03 7.94 7.81
CA ILE A 166 -0.83 8.46 8.92
C ILE A 166 -1.96 9.30 8.34
N ARG A 167 -3.20 9.00 8.77
CA ARG A 167 -4.38 9.72 8.31
C ARG A 167 -4.22 11.22 8.52
N HIS A 168 -4.59 12.02 7.54
CA HIS A 168 -4.43 13.48 7.47
C HIS A 168 -2.98 13.99 7.38
N VAL A 169 -1.97 13.13 7.45
CA VAL A 169 -0.57 13.51 7.26
C VAL A 169 -0.19 13.30 5.78
N GLY A 170 -0.56 14.25 4.95
CA GLY A 170 -0.10 14.31 3.57
C GLY A 170 1.32 14.87 3.45
N LYS A 171 1.85 14.96 2.24
CA LYS A 171 3.21 15.45 1.96
C LYS A 171 3.50 16.81 2.59
N SER A 172 2.60 17.79 2.41
CA SER A 172 2.77 19.16 2.94
C SER A 172 2.78 19.18 4.46
N VAL A 173 1.88 18.41 5.11
CA VAL A 173 1.82 18.29 6.57
C VAL A 173 3.09 17.60 7.09
N GLY A 174 3.53 16.50 6.46
CA GLY A 174 4.76 15.83 6.82
C GLY A 174 6.00 16.73 6.71
N GLU A 175 6.06 17.60 5.69
CA GLU A 175 7.12 18.61 5.55
C GLU A 175 7.06 19.67 6.66
N ALA A 176 5.85 20.14 7.04
CA ALA A 176 5.69 21.13 8.10
C ALA A 176 6.11 20.57 9.46
N ILE A 177 5.68 19.34 9.77
CA ILE A 177 6.07 18.61 10.99
C ILE A 177 7.61 18.41 11.02
N ALA A 178 8.20 17.93 9.93
CA ALA A 178 9.65 17.69 9.86
C ALA A 178 10.48 18.97 10.01
N ARG A 179 10.00 20.10 9.51
CA ARG A 179 10.66 21.41 9.75
C ARG A 179 10.63 21.85 11.21
N ARG A 180 9.56 21.51 11.93
CA ARG A 180 9.39 21.92 13.36
C ARG A 180 10.19 21.04 14.31
N PHE A 181 10.15 19.71 14.12
CA PHE A 181 10.74 18.75 15.07
C PHE A 181 12.13 18.22 14.69
N LEU A 182 12.50 18.31 13.43
CA LEU A 182 13.80 17.92 12.85
C LEU A 182 14.15 16.43 12.98
N THR A 183 13.76 15.77 14.07
CA THR A 183 14.03 14.34 14.33
C THR A 183 12.75 13.62 14.77
N LEU A 184 12.71 12.31 14.56
CA LEU A 184 11.61 11.47 15.02
C LEU A 184 11.54 11.45 16.56
N ASP A 185 12.69 11.41 17.24
CA ASP A 185 12.74 11.40 18.70
C ASP A 185 12.11 12.68 19.30
N ALA A 186 12.38 13.84 18.69
CA ALA A 186 11.76 15.10 19.11
C ALA A 186 10.23 15.09 18.87
N LEU A 187 9.77 14.46 17.79
CA LEU A 187 8.35 14.33 17.52
C LEU A 187 7.64 13.37 18.49
N VAL A 188 8.27 12.26 18.84
CA VAL A 188 7.69 11.25 19.75
C VAL A 188 7.43 11.80 21.15
N VAL A 189 8.26 12.75 21.60
CA VAL A 189 8.09 13.40 22.94
C VAL A 189 7.26 14.69 22.87
N ALA A 190 6.83 15.13 21.68
CA ALA A 190 6.00 16.31 21.50
C ALA A 190 4.57 16.07 22.04
N ASN A 191 3.98 17.12 22.57
CA ASN A 191 2.56 17.07 22.94
C ASN A 191 1.65 17.46 21.77
N GLU A 192 0.36 17.18 21.89
CA GLU A 192 -0.64 17.46 20.87
C GLU A 192 -0.73 18.96 20.53
N GLU A 193 -0.59 19.82 21.54
CA GLU A 193 -0.66 21.28 21.39
C GLU A 193 0.49 21.81 20.51
N ASP A 194 1.70 21.28 20.71
CA ASP A 194 2.88 21.64 19.89
C ASP A 194 2.71 21.23 18.42
N ILE A 195 2.05 20.10 18.17
CA ILE A 195 1.78 19.62 16.82
C ILE A 195 0.65 20.44 16.18
N ALA A 196 -0.45 20.68 16.91
CA ALA A 196 -1.58 21.46 16.43
C ALA A 196 -1.24 22.94 16.15
N ALA A 197 -0.22 23.48 16.83
CA ALA A 197 0.29 24.84 16.62
C ALA A 197 1.07 25.02 15.29
N ILE A 198 1.36 23.93 14.56
CA ILE A 198 2.06 24.02 13.28
C ILE A 198 1.08 24.53 12.22
N ASP A 199 1.50 25.53 11.46
CA ASP A 199 0.69 26.10 10.38
C ASP A 199 0.33 25.02 9.33
N GLY A 200 -0.96 24.89 9.04
CA GLY A 200 -1.50 23.85 8.14
C GLY A 200 -1.74 22.49 8.80
N VAL A 201 -1.50 22.34 10.10
CA VAL A 201 -1.87 21.17 10.89
C VAL A 201 -3.03 21.56 11.80
N GLY A 202 -4.21 21.00 11.56
CA GLY A 202 -5.40 21.26 12.39
C GLY A 202 -5.50 20.31 13.59
N PRO A 203 -6.52 20.52 14.45
CA PRO A 203 -6.76 19.70 15.65
C PRO A 203 -7.41 18.33 15.37
N LYS A 204 -7.12 17.73 14.22
CA LYS A 204 -7.66 16.42 13.80
C LYS A 204 -6.60 15.35 13.81
#